data_e407b944553bc93537308308ca46904f
#
_entry.id   e407b944553bc93537308308ca46904f
#
_cell.length_a   1.000
_cell.length_b   1.000
_cell.length_c   1.000
_cell.angle_alpha   90.00
_cell.angle_beta   90.00
_cell.angle_gamma   90.00
#
_symmetry.space_group_name_H-M   'P 1'
#
loop_
_entity.id
_entity.type
_entity.pdbx_description
1 polymer ?
#
loop_
_entity_poly.entity_id
_entity_poly.type
_entity_poly.pdbx_seq_one_letter_code
_entity_poly.pdbx_strand_id
1 'polypeptide(L)'
;MNLQLSEEHLMIQKAARDFAQNELKPGVIERDEHQKFPAEQIKMLGELGFMGMMVDPKYGGSGMDTISYLLAIEEISKVDASASVVLSVNNSLVCWGLEHFGSEDQKQKYLVPLAKGEKIGAFCLSEPEAGSDATSQRTTAIDMGDHYLLNGTKNWITNGSTASTYIIMAQTDVSKGSRGINALIIERGMEGFIVGAKENKLGIRGSDTHTLLFNDVKVPKENRIGDDGIGFKFAMKTLAGGRIGIAAQALGIAGGAYELALEYSKVRSAFGKVISQHQAIQFKLADMATEIEAARLLVYKAAWDKDNGHDYGTSGAMAKLYASKVAMEVTVEAVQVHGGYGFVKEYHVERLMRDAKITQIYEGTSEVQKIVIARSVLG
;
A
#
# COMPACT_ATOMS: atom_id res chain seq x y z
N MET A 1 -1.96 -23.69 10.42
CA MET A 1 -2.25 -22.24 10.59
C MET A 1 -3.19 -22.11 11.77
N ASN A 2 -2.81 -21.35 12.79
CA ASN A 2 -3.73 -20.96 13.87
C ASN A 2 -4.38 -19.62 13.46
N LEU A 3 -5.71 -19.57 13.45
CA LEU A 3 -6.48 -18.38 13.11
C LEU A 3 -6.83 -17.52 14.34
N GLN A 4 -6.48 -17.98 15.54
CA GLN A 4 -6.73 -17.23 16.77
C GLN A 4 -5.71 -16.11 16.90
N LEU A 5 -6.21 -14.88 17.01
CA LEU A 5 -5.39 -13.72 17.30
C LEU A 5 -4.91 -13.77 18.76
N SER A 6 -3.65 -13.44 18.98
CA SER A 6 -3.08 -13.28 20.32
C SER A 6 -3.63 -12.01 21.00
N GLU A 7 -3.40 -11.88 22.30
CA GLU A 7 -3.75 -10.65 23.03
C GLU A 7 -3.05 -9.42 22.44
N GLU A 8 -1.80 -9.57 22.04
CA GLU A 8 -1.04 -8.50 21.37
C GLU A 8 -1.67 -8.09 20.04
N HIS A 9 -2.04 -9.05 19.18
CA HIS A 9 -2.78 -8.79 17.94
C HIS A 9 -4.06 -7.99 18.20
N LEU A 10 -4.84 -8.39 19.21
CA LEU A 10 -6.09 -7.70 19.57
C LEU A 10 -5.84 -6.28 20.09
N MET A 11 -4.76 -6.06 20.85
CA MET A 11 -4.36 -4.73 21.31
C MET A 11 -3.98 -3.82 20.13
N ILE A 12 -3.19 -4.32 19.17
CA ILE A 12 -2.79 -3.58 17.98
C ILE A 12 -4.01 -3.26 17.12
N GLN A 13 -4.88 -4.24 16.88
CA GLN A 13 -6.12 -4.03 16.14
C GLN A 13 -6.98 -2.95 16.80
N LYS A 14 -7.13 -2.99 18.13
CA LYS A 14 -7.89 -1.99 18.87
C LYS A 14 -7.25 -0.60 18.76
N ALA A 15 -5.94 -0.49 18.93
CA ALA A 15 -5.22 0.78 18.81
C ALA A 15 -5.39 1.40 17.42
N ALA A 16 -5.26 0.60 16.36
CA ALA A 16 -5.46 1.04 14.98
C ALA A 16 -6.91 1.47 14.72
N ARG A 17 -7.89 0.73 15.24
CA ARG A 17 -9.32 1.07 15.15
C ARG A 17 -9.64 2.37 15.88
N ASP A 18 -9.18 2.51 17.13
CA ASP A 18 -9.41 3.70 17.93
C ASP A 18 -8.80 4.93 17.25
N PHE A 19 -7.58 4.81 16.73
CA PHE A 19 -6.94 5.86 15.93
C PHE A 19 -7.74 6.21 14.67
N ALA A 20 -8.15 5.22 13.91
CA ALA A 20 -8.92 5.44 12.68
C ALA A 20 -10.24 6.17 12.94
N GLN A 21 -10.97 5.78 14.00
CA GLN A 21 -12.26 6.39 14.34
C GLN A 21 -12.11 7.81 14.93
N ASN A 22 -11.08 8.04 15.76
CA ASN A 22 -10.94 9.29 16.50
C ASN A 22 -10.14 10.35 15.72
N GLU A 23 -9.10 9.95 14.96
CA GLU A 23 -8.16 10.87 14.33
C GLU A 23 -8.32 10.95 12.80
N LEU A 24 -8.67 9.84 12.13
CA LEU A 24 -8.80 9.81 10.67
C LEU A 24 -10.23 10.12 10.21
N LYS A 25 -11.24 9.53 10.86
CA LYS A 25 -12.64 9.70 10.46
C LYS A 25 -13.08 11.17 10.47
N PRO A 26 -12.74 11.98 11.47
CA PRO A 26 -12.96 13.41 11.38
C PRO A 26 -12.19 14.01 10.20
N GLY A 27 -12.89 14.70 9.31
CA GLY A 27 -12.30 15.39 8.15
C GLY A 27 -11.88 14.50 6.97
N VAL A 28 -12.15 13.17 6.98
CA VAL A 28 -11.76 12.30 5.84
C VAL A 28 -12.46 12.68 4.53
N ILE A 29 -13.73 13.11 4.58
CA ILE A 29 -14.48 13.59 3.39
C ILE A 29 -13.82 14.86 2.85
N GLU A 30 -13.49 15.82 3.73
CA GLU A 30 -12.81 17.06 3.35
C GLU A 30 -11.42 16.78 2.74
N ARG A 31 -10.65 15.87 3.35
CA ARG A 31 -9.35 15.46 2.80
C ARG A 31 -9.48 14.82 1.42
N ASP A 32 -10.47 13.97 1.21
CA ASP A 32 -10.75 13.37 -0.10
C ASP A 32 -11.15 14.45 -1.11
N GLU A 33 -12.09 15.32 -0.77
CA GLU A 33 -12.59 16.36 -1.69
C GLU A 33 -11.48 17.33 -2.13
N HIS A 34 -10.70 17.81 -1.18
CA HIS A 34 -9.62 18.77 -1.44
C HIS A 34 -8.26 18.12 -1.73
N GLN A 35 -8.21 16.78 -1.86
CA GLN A 35 -6.97 16.04 -2.11
C GLN A 35 -5.86 16.37 -1.09
N LYS A 36 -6.23 16.54 0.18
CA LYS A 36 -5.34 16.97 1.25
C LYS A 36 -4.66 15.76 1.90
N PHE A 37 -3.34 15.78 1.90
CA PHE A 37 -2.53 14.75 2.57
C PHE A 37 -2.73 14.82 4.10
N PRO A 38 -2.94 13.69 4.80
CA PRO A 38 -3.19 13.65 6.25
C PRO A 38 -1.89 13.76 7.06
N ALA A 39 -1.14 14.86 6.90
CA ALA A 39 0.21 15.00 7.44
C ALA A 39 0.29 14.84 8.97
N GLU A 40 -0.66 15.44 9.69
CA GLU A 40 -0.73 15.37 11.16
C GLU A 40 -1.01 13.94 11.62
N GLN A 41 -1.96 13.27 10.98
CA GLN A 41 -2.32 11.89 11.30
C GLN A 41 -1.18 10.90 10.98
N ILE A 42 -0.44 11.12 9.87
CA ILE A 42 0.73 10.29 9.56
C ILE A 42 1.84 10.50 10.60
N LYS A 43 2.06 11.73 11.08
CA LYS A 43 2.99 11.99 12.17
C LYS A 43 2.59 11.24 13.45
N MET A 44 1.31 11.31 13.83
CA MET A 44 0.78 10.59 15.01
C MET A 44 0.93 9.07 14.86
N LEU A 45 0.73 8.51 13.65
CA LEU A 45 1.00 7.09 13.37
C LEU A 45 2.48 6.73 13.54
N GLY A 46 3.39 7.66 13.24
CA GLY A 46 4.83 7.52 13.55
C GLY A 46 5.08 7.44 15.05
N GLU A 47 4.48 8.34 15.84
CA GLU A 47 4.60 8.38 17.31
C GLU A 47 4.03 7.10 17.95
N LEU A 48 3.04 6.45 17.32
CA LEU A 48 2.49 5.16 17.73
C LEU A 48 3.33 3.95 17.26
N GLY A 49 4.43 4.16 16.53
CA GLY A 49 5.29 3.10 16.00
C GLY A 49 4.74 2.39 14.76
N PHE A 50 3.70 2.91 14.12
CA PHE A 50 3.06 2.26 12.96
C PHE A 50 3.83 2.49 11.65
N MET A 51 4.79 3.39 11.60
CA MET A 51 5.59 3.63 10.39
C MET A 51 6.74 2.62 10.20
N GLY A 52 7.10 1.87 11.25
CA GLY A 52 8.14 0.83 11.24
C GLY A 52 7.71 -0.45 11.96
N MET A 53 6.46 -0.91 11.74
CA MET A 53 5.86 -2.02 12.50
C MET A 53 6.70 -3.30 12.44
N MET A 54 7.15 -3.68 11.24
CA MET A 54 7.88 -4.93 11.01
C MET A 54 9.41 -4.79 11.11
N VAL A 55 9.92 -3.57 11.29
CA VAL A 55 11.37 -3.29 11.37
C VAL A 55 11.92 -3.70 12.73
N ASP A 56 13.11 -4.31 12.73
CA ASP A 56 13.83 -4.72 13.95
C ASP A 56 13.99 -3.52 14.91
N PRO A 57 13.72 -3.69 16.20
CA PRO A 57 13.87 -2.64 17.21
C PRO A 57 15.24 -1.97 17.25
N LYS A 58 16.32 -2.68 16.85
CA LYS A 58 17.68 -2.09 16.75
C LYS A 58 17.77 -0.94 15.73
N TYR A 59 16.82 -0.88 14.78
CA TYR A 59 16.69 0.20 13.80
C TYR A 59 15.51 1.14 14.11
N GLY A 60 14.97 1.08 15.33
CA GLY A 60 13.90 1.96 15.79
C GLY A 60 12.50 1.54 15.35
N GLY A 61 12.34 0.33 14.83
CA GLY A 61 11.04 -0.27 14.51
C GLY A 61 10.39 -0.92 15.72
N SER A 62 9.17 -1.44 15.51
CA SER A 62 8.38 -2.10 16.57
C SER A 62 8.61 -3.62 16.65
N GLY A 63 9.25 -4.24 15.67
CA GLY A 63 9.56 -5.67 15.64
C GLY A 63 8.34 -6.60 15.61
N MET A 64 7.22 -6.09 15.12
CA MET A 64 5.95 -6.83 15.05
C MET A 64 5.92 -7.80 13.86
N ASP A 65 5.09 -8.83 13.96
CA ASP A 65 4.85 -9.77 12.87
C ASP A 65 3.97 -9.19 11.75
N THR A 66 3.85 -9.93 10.65
CA THR A 66 3.05 -9.49 9.49
C THR A 66 1.56 -9.46 9.83
N ILE A 67 1.05 -10.32 10.71
CA ILE A 67 -0.36 -10.30 11.14
C ILE A 67 -0.68 -8.98 11.86
N SER A 68 0.15 -8.53 12.78
CA SER A 68 0.02 -7.23 13.46
C SER A 68 -0.06 -6.07 12.46
N TYR A 69 0.85 -6.07 11.48
CA TYR A 69 0.85 -5.07 10.42
C TYR A 69 -0.44 -5.09 9.59
N LEU A 70 -0.95 -6.28 9.22
CA LEU A 70 -2.19 -6.39 8.45
C LEU A 70 -3.41 -5.88 9.22
N LEU A 71 -3.50 -6.19 10.52
CA LEU A 71 -4.59 -5.71 11.38
C LEU A 71 -4.62 -4.18 11.43
N ALA A 72 -3.45 -3.54 11.52
CA ALA A 72 -3.38 -2.08 11.49
C ALA A 72 -3.81 -1.52 10.12
N ILE A 73 -3.31 -2.08 9.01
CA ILE A 73 -3.70 -1.67 7.66
C ILE A 73 -5.20 -1.85 7.44
N GLU A 74 -5.76 -2.99 7.86
CA GLU A 74 -7.20 -3.28 7.72
C GLU A 74 -8.05 -2.23 8.46
N GLU A 75 -7.80 -1.99 9.76
CA GLU A 75 -8.61 -1.08 10.57
C GLU A 75 -8.50 0.39 10.09
N ILE A 76 -7.30 0.83 9.67
CA ILE A 76 -7.11 2.17 9.11
C ILE A 76 -7.83 2.29 7.77
N SER A 77 -7.78 1.26 6.93
CA SER A 77 -8.40 1.26 5.60
C SER A 77 -9.93 1.25 5.64
N LYS A 78 -10.55 0.77 6.71
CA LYS A 78 -12.00 0.88 6.92
C LYS A 78 -12.46 2.34 6.90
N VAL A 79 -11.58 3.25 7.29
CA VAL A 79 -11.85 4.69 7.44
C VAL A 79 -11.17 5.51 6.36
N ASP A 80 -9.84 5.36 6.17
CA ASP A 80 -9.05 6.20 5.27
C ASP A 80 -7.96 5.38 4.55
N ALA A 81 -8.29 4.92 3.36
CA ALA A 81 -7.35 4.18 2.50
C ALA A 81 -6.18 5.06 2.01
N SER A 82 -6.32 6.39 2.02
CA SER A 82 -5.22 7.31 1.71
C SER A 82 -4.14 7.31 2.79
N ALA A 83 -4.52 7.19 4.06
CA ALA A 83 -3.57 7.07 5.16
C ALA A 83 -2.93 5.68 5.18
N SER A 84 -3.70 4.61 4.97
CA SER A 84 -3.18 3.24 5.00
C SER A 84 -2.16 2.96 3.90
N VAL A 85 -2.28 3.57 2.70
CA VAL A 85 -1.28 3.39 1.63
C VAL A 85 0.06 4.03 1.99
N VAL A 86 0.09 5.12 2.76
CA VAL A 86 1.34 5.70 3.27
C VAL A 86 2.06 4.71 4.18
N LEU A 87 1.32 4.10 5.12
CA LEU A 87 1.87 3.06 6.00
C LEU A 87 2.36 1.86 5.20
N SER A 88 1.57 1.41 4.22
CA SER A 88 1.91 0.26 3.39
C SER A 88 3.21 0.48 2.63
N VAL A 89 3.34 1.58 1.91
CA VAL A 89 4.55 1.91 1.14
C VAL A 89 5.76 2.05 2.06
N ASN A 90 5.62 2.77 3.18
CA ASN A 90 6.75 2.98 4.09
C ASN A 90 7.23 1.68 4.73
N ASN A 91 6.33 0.85 5.26
CA ASN A 91 6.67 -0.42 5.93
C ASN A 91 7.13 -1.50 4.94
N SER A 92 6.28 -1.83 3.95
CA SER A 92 6.47 -3.04 3.13
C SER A 92 7.36 -2.85 1.91
N LEU A 93 7.48 -1.62 1.39
CA LEU A 93 8.29 -1.35 0.22
C LEU A 93 9.63 -0.68 0.58
N VAL A 94 9.61 0.36 1.40
CA VAL A 94 10.82 1.15 1.68
C VAL A 94 11.61 0.57 2.85
N CYS A 95 11.00 0.47 4.03
CA CYS A 95 11.70 -0.04 5.22
C CYS A 95 12.12 -1.49 5.05
N TRP A 96 11.22 -2.36 4.59
CA TRP A 96 11.56 -3.76 4.35
C TRP A 96 12.71 -3.92 3.36
N GLY A 97 12.68 -3.14 2.26
CA GLY A 97 13.74 -3.18 1.26
C GLY A 97 15.10 -2.75 1.81
N LEU A 98 15.14 -1.65 2.57
CA LEU A 98 16.37 -1.17 3.21
C LEU A 98 16.89 -2.13 4.27
N GLU A 99 16.00 -2.72 5.09
CA GLU A 99 16.39 -3.66 6.13
C GLU A 99 17.06 -4.92 5.57
N HIS A 100 16.54 -5.45 4.47
CA HIS A 100 17.01 -6.72 3.91
C HIS A 100 18.17 -6.59 2.91
N PHE A 101 18.33 -5.44 2.28
CA PHE A 101 19.32 -5.24 1.22
C PHE A 101 20.26 -4.06 1.44
N GLY A 102 19.93 -3.14 2.33
CA GLY A 102 20.77 -1.99 2.63
C GLY A 102 22.02 -2.36 3.41
N SER A 103 23.11 -1.61 3.22
CA SER A 103 24.29 -1.65 4.08
C SER A 103 23.97 -1.14 5.48
N GLU A 104 24.83 -1.40 6.46
CA GLU A 104 24.61 -0.90 7.82
C GLU A 104 24.53 0.64 7.86
N ASP A 105 25.40 1.32 7.11
CA ASP A 105 25.39 2.78 6.99
C ASP A 105 24.06 3.29 6.39
N GLN A 106 23.55 2.61 5.35
CA GLN A 106 22.26 2.94 4.75
C GLN A 106 21.12 2.72 5.74
N LYS A 107 21.15 1.66 6.54
CA LYS A 107 20.14 1.39 7.57
C LYS A 107 20.16 2.48 8.64
N GLN A 108 21.33 2.85 9.15
CA GLN A 108 21.43 3.91 10.14
C GLN A 108 20.97 5.27 9.59
N LYS A 109 21.38 5.62 8.37
CA LYS A 109 21.08 6.92 7.77
C LYS A 109 19.63 7.05 7.31
N TYR A 110 19.05 5.99 6.73
CA TYR A 110 17.76 6.04 6.05
C TYR A 110 16.67 5.22 6.75
N LEU A 111 16.94 3.95 7.12
CA LEU A 111 15.92 3.10 7.71
C LEU A 111 15.47 3.59 9.09
N VAL A 112 16.39 3.97 9.96
CA VAL A 112 16.07 4.41 11.33
C VAL A 112 15.07 5.56 11.36
N PRO A 113 15.28 6.71 10.66
CA PRO A 113 14.30 7.79 10.68
C PRO A 113 12.99 7.46 9.98
N LEU A 114 12.99 6.53 8.99
CA LEU A 114 11.77 6.05 8.34
C LEU A 114 10.95 5.14 9.27
N ALA A 115 11.60 4.23 9.98
CA ALA A 115 10.95 3.33 10.93
C ALA A 115 10.34 4.08 12.11
N LYS A 116 10.98 5.14 12.59
CA LYS A 116 10.45 6.03 13.63
C LYS A 116 9.34 6.98 13.15
N GLY A 117 9.07 7.04 11.84
CA GLY A 117 8.11 7.98 11.28
C GLY A 117 8.58 9.44 11.27
N GLU A 118 9.84 9.72 11.57
CA GLU A 118 10.44 11.06 11.45
C GLU A 118 10.55 11.50 9.99
N LYS A 119 10.67 10.53 9.09
CA LYS A 119 10.70 10.70 7.64
C LYS A 119 9.75 9.72 6.97
N ILE A 120 9.38 10.02 5.72
CA ILE A 120 8.54 9.17 4.87
C ILE A 120 9.35 8.76 3.65
N GLY A 121 9.19 7.51 3.23
CA GLY A 121 9.83 6.96 2.05
C GLY A 121 8.89 6.83 0.84
N ALA A 122 9.49 6.80 -0.35
CA ALA A 122 8.80 6.52 -1.60
C ALA A 122 9.51 5.42 -2.38
N PHE A 123 8.73 4.57 -3.06
CA PHE A 123 9.23 3.48 -3.90
C PHE A 123 8.92 3.78 -5.36
N CYS A 124 9.97 3.94 -6.18
CA CYS A 124 9.87 4.54 -7.51
C CYS A 124 10.27 3.53 -8.58
N LEU A 125 9.33 2.69 -8.99
CA LEU A 125 9.52 1.68 -10.04
C LEU A 125 8.89 2.12 -11.37
N SER A 126 7.59 2.48 -11.35
CA SER A 126 6.80 2.72 -12.56
C SER A 126 7.24 3.95 -13.33
N GLU A 127 7.14 3.85 -14.66
CA GLU A 127 7.42 4.92 -15.61
C GLU A 127 6.23 5.12 -16.56
N PRO A 128 6.18 6.22 -17.33
CA PRO A 128 5.08 6.44 -18.29
C PRO A 128 4.82 5.26 -19.22
N GLU A 129 5.86 4.54 -19.64
CA GLU A 129 5.79 3.43 -20.59
C GLU A 129 6.10 2.07 -19.96
N ALA A 130 6.42 2.01 -18.66
CA ALA A 130 6.78 0.79 -17.94
C ALA A 130 6.00 0.65 -16.62
N GLY A 131 4.79 0.09 -16.70
CA GLY A 131 3.96 -0.28 -15.55
C GLY A 131 4.07 -1.78 -15.26
N SER A 132 3.16 -2.58 -15.81
CA SER A 132 3.17 -4.05 -15.67
C SER A 132 4.42 -4.70 -16.26
N ASP A 133 4.95 -4.15 -17.36
CA ASP A 133 6.26 -4.52 -17.91
C ASP A 133 7.37 -3.67 -17.27
N ALA A 134 7.67 -3.97 -16.01
CA ALA A 134 8.64 -3.23 -15.22
C ALA A 134 10.11 -3.42 -15.69
N THR A 135 10.37 -4.33 -16.63
CA THR A 135 11.69 -4.52 -17.22
C THR A 135 11.99 -3.52 -18.34
N SER A 136 10.94 -2.94 -18.95
CA SER A 136 11.04 -2.00 -20.08
C SER A 136 11.28 -0.56 -19.63
N GLN A 137 11.77 -0.34 -18.40
CA GLN A 137 12.05 1.00 -17.88
C GLN A 137 13.18 1.69 -18.64
N ARG A 138 13.03 3.02 -18.79
CA ARG A 138 13.95 3.89 -19.55
C ARG A 138 14.78 4.84 -18.68
N THR A 139 14.44 4.97 -17.40
CA THR A 139 15.27 5.73 -16.46
C THR A 139 16.65 5.11 -16.38
N THR A 140 17.68 5.90 -16.65
CA THR A 140 19.09 5.46 -16.69
C THR A 140 19.89 6.06 -15.56
N ALA A 141 20.89 5.32 -15.07
CA ALA A 141 21.86 5.79 -14.10
C ALA A 141 23.26 5.41 -14.59
N ILE A 142 23.88 6.31 -15.38
CA ILE A 142 25.19 6.06 -16.00
C ILE A 142 26.28 6.11 -14.96
N ASP A 143 27.13 5.09 -14.95
CA ASP A 143 28.28 5.00 -14.04
C ASP A 143 29.39 5.99 -14.47
N MET A 144 29.67 6.99 -13.66
CA MET A 144 30.68 8.01 -13.88
C MET A 144 31.99 7.77 -13.08
N GLY A 145 32.09 6.60 -12.42
CA GLY A 145 33.21 6.23 -11.58
C GLY A 145 32.96 6.48 -10.10
N ASP A 146 32.85 7.72 -9.68
CA ASP A 146 32.60 8.14 -8.30
C ASP A 146 31.11 8.33 -7.96
N HIS A 147 30.25 8.50 -8.97
CA HIS A 147 28.80 8.63 -8.82
C HIS A 147 28.05 8.00 -10.00
N TYR A 148 26.72 7.90 -9.88
CA TYR A 148 25.83 7.63 -11.01
C TYR A 148 25.18 8.94 -11.47
N LEU A 149 25.06 9.13 -12.79
CA LEU A 149 24.32 10.23 -13.38
C LEU A 149 22.91 9.72 -13.74
N LEU A 150 21.92 10.12 -12.95
CA LEU A 150 20.54 9.62 -13.06
C LEU A 150 19.71 10.56 -13.95
N ASN A 151 19.08 9.99 -14.97
CA ASN A 151 18.18 10.67 -15.90
C ASN A 151 16.92 9.86 -16.14
N GLY A 152 15.76 10.51 -16.20
CA GLY A 152 14.50 9.86 -16.53
C GLY A 152 13.30 10.40 -15.80
N THR A 153 12.21 9.61 -15.81
CA THR A 153 10.92 9.98 -15.22
C THR A 153 10.29 8.78 -14.53
N LYS A 154 9.78 8.98 -13.31
CA LYS A 154 8.97 7.99 -12.61
C LYS A 154 7.56 8.54 -12.43
N ASN A 155 6.55 7.68 -12.67
CA ASN A 155 5.13 8.06 -12.61
C ASN A 155 4.38 7.35 -11.49
N TRP A 156 3.30 8.02 -11.04
CA TRP A 156 2.37 7.51 -10.01
C TRP A 156 3.05 7.16 -8.68
N ILE A 157 4.03 8.00 -8.30
CA ILE A 157 4.82 7.73 -7.09
C ILE A 157 4.05 8.19 -5.85
N THR A 158 3.63 7.23 -5.03
CA THR A 158 3.05 7.47 -3.71
C THR A 158 4.08 8.14 -2.80
N ASN A 159 3.64 9.12 -2.02
CA ASN A 159 4.48 9.99 -1.19
C ASN A 159 5.46 10.85 -2.01
N GLY A 160 5.18 11.08 -3.30
CA GLY A 160 6.10 11.74 -4.22
C GLY A 160 6.55 13.13 -3.77
N SER A 161 5.67 13.94 -3.16
CA SER A 161 6.02 15.27 -2.64
C SER A 161 6.26 15.30 -1.13
N THR A 162 5.83 14.29 -0.39
CA THR A 162 5.99 14.24 1.08
C THR A 162 7.19 13.42 1.54
N ALA A 163 7.67 12.49 0.72
CA ALA A 163 8.86 11.69 1.04
C ALA A 163 10.13 12.53 1.13
N SER A 164 11.06 12.10 1.96
CA SER A 164 12.43 12.62 2.04
C SER A 164 13.44 11.66 1.42
N THR A 165 13.10 10.38 1.33
CA THR A 165 13.94 9.29 0.85
C THR A 165 13.20 8.53 -0.23
N TYR A 166 13.82 8.36 -1.39
CA TYR A 166 13.24 7.71 -2.56
C TYR A 166 14.11 6.53 -2.98
N ILE A 167 13.53 5.35 -3.16
CA ILE A 167 14.21 4.20 -3.74
C ILE A 167 13.84 4.11 -5.22
N ILE A 168 14.81 4.39 -6.08
CA ILE A 168 14.62 4.48 -7.53
C ILE A 168 15.23 3.25 -8.21
N MET A 169 14.44 2.52 -8.99
CA MET A 169 14.97 1.52 -9.92
C MET A 169 15.41 2.21 -11.21
N ALA A 170 16.66 2.03 -11.60
CA ALA A 170 17.22 2.64 -12.81
C ALA A 170 18.15 1.67 -13.55
N GLN A 171 18.18 1.78 -14.88
CA GLN A 171 19.02 0.97 -15.76
C GLN A 171 20.44 1.54 -15.78
N THR A 172 21.41 0.76 -15.34
CA THR A 172 22.84 1.12 -15.38
C THR A 172 23.59 0.46 -16.55
N ASP A 173 23.05 -0.66 -17.05
CA ASP A 173 23.63 -1.38 -18.21
C ASP A 173 22.52 -2.08 -19.01
N VAL A 174 22.07 -1.41 -20.07
CA VAL A 174 20.99 -1.91 -20.96
C VAL A 174 21.31 -3.26 -21.56
N SER A 175 22.59 -3.57 -21.82
CA SER A 175 23.03 -4.82 -22.44
C SER A 175 22.75 -6.06 -21.57
N LYS A 176 22.62 -5.87 -20.24
CA LYS A 176 22.31 -6.92 -19.26
C LYS A 176 20.81 -7.14 -19.04
N GLY A 177 19.93 -6.38 -19.70
CA GLY A 177 18.47 -6.44 -19.51
C GLY A 177 18.09 -6.20 -18.05
N SER A 178 17.23 -7.05 -17.45
CA SER A 178 16.82 -6.90 -16.05
C SER A 178 17.97 -6.97 -15.01
N ARG A 179 19.09 -7.59 -15.37
CA ARG A 179 20.28 -7.66 -14.53
C ARG A 179 21.16 -6.40 -14.61
N GLY A 180 20.81 -5.45 -15.47
CA GLY A 180 21.42 -4.12 -15.51
C GLY A 180 20.65 -3.08 -14.70
N ILE A 181 19.54 -3.47 -14.04
CA ILE A 181 18.75 -2.57 -13.20
C ILE A 181 19.33 -2.56 -11.77
N ASN A 182 19.57 -1.37 -11.26
CA ASN A 182 19.99 -1.12 -9.88
C ASN A 182 18.91 -0.36 -9.09
N ALA A 183 18.92 -0.53 -7.76
CA ALA A 183 18.14 0.25 -6.82
C ALA A 183 19.02 1.33 -6.20
N LEU A 184 18.62 2.59 -6.30
CA LEU A 184 19.40 3.75 -5.84
C LEU A 184 18.59 4.55 -4.83
N ILE A 185 19.23 5.06 -3.79
CA ILE A 185 18.62 5.97 -2.81
C ILE A 185 18.83 7.41 -3.27
N ILE A 186 17.73 8.14 -3.42
CA ILE A 186 17.72 9.57 -3.74
C ILE A 186 17.16 10.31 -2.53
N GLU A 187 17.78 11.43 -2.19
CA GLU A 187 17.31 12.32 -1.13
C GLU A 187 16.60 13.54 -1.73
N ARG A 188 15.58 14.01 -1.04
CA ARG A 188 14.91 15.25 -1.42
C ARG A 188 15.91 16.42 -1.42
N GLY A 189 15.87 17.24 -2.46
CA GLY A 189 16.74 18.40 -2.59
C GLY A 189 18.06 18.13 -3.33
N MET A 190 18.31 16.91 -3.79
CA MET A 190 19.42 16.67 -4.73
C MET A 190 19.21 17.52 -5.99
N GLU A 191 20.27 18.14 -6.47
CA GLU A 191 20.25 18.96 -7.70
C GLU A 191 19.78 18.12 -8.90
N GLY A 192 18.89 18.69 -9.72
CA GLY A 192 18.31 17.99 -10.85
C GLY A 192 17.11 17.08 -10.52
N PHE A 193 16.81 16.84 -9.23
CA PHE A 193 15.62 16.11 -8.83
C PHE A 193 14.42 17.04 -8.67
N ILE A 194 13.36 16.79 -9.44
CA ILE A 194 12.15 17.62 -9.50
C ILE A 194 10.92 16.77 -9.19
N VAL A 195 10.14 17.23 -8.22
CA VAL A 195 8.78 16.71 -7.99
C VAL A 195 7.85 17.40 -8.98
N GLY A 196 7.29 16.61 -9.89
CA GLY A 196 6.42 17.09 -10.96
C GLY A 196 4.96 17.25 -10.53
N ALA A 197 4.05 17.09 -11.49
CA ALA A 197 2.62 17.30 -11.27
C ALA A 197 2.01 16.29 -10.28
N LYS A 198 1.06 16.79 -9.46
CA LYS A 198 0.20 15.96 -8.62
C LYS A 198 -0.88 15.29 -9.46
N GLU A 199 -1.11 14.02 -9.23
CA GLU A 199 -2.15 13.27 -9.95
C GLU A 199 -3.55 13.56 -9.40
N ASN A 200 -4.48 13.88 -10.31
CA ASN A 200 -5.90 14.00 -9.99
C ASN A 200 -6.57 12.63 -10.13
N LYS A 201 -6.77 11.93 -9.02
CA LYS A 201 -7.13 10.51 -8.98
C LYS A 201 -8.64 10.29 -8.78
N LEU A 202 -9.12 9.11 -9.20
CA LEU A 202 -10.48 8.63 -8.94
C LEU A 202 -10.73 8.45 -7.42
N GLY A 203 -9.83 7.73 -6.73
CA GLY A 203 -9.90 7.39 -5.31
C GLY A 203 -8.57 7.61 -4.60
N ILE A 204 -8.51 7.26 -3.31
CA ILE A 204 -7.39 7.56 -2.42
C ILE A 204 -6.84 8.98 -2.64
N ARG A 205 -7.76 9.94 -2.74
CA ARG A 205 -7.44 11.29 -3.21
C ARG A 205 -6.59 12.08 -2.20
N GLY A 206 -6.69 11.72 -0.91
CA GLY A 206 -5.81 12.24 0.15
C GLY A 206 -4.37 11.71 0.09
N SER A 207 -4.10 10.64 -0.66
CA SER A 207 -2.73 10.16 -0.86
C SER A 207 -1.97 11.07 -1.82
N ASP A 208 -0.74 11.39 -1.44
CA ASP A 208 0.19 12.20 -2.22
C ASP A 208 0.83 11.36 -3.32
N THR A 209 0.45 11.63 -4.57
CA THR A 209 0.91 10.86 -5.75
C THR A 209 1.41 11.82 -6.81
N HIS A 210 2.67 11.67 -7.24
CA HIS A 210 3.34 12.58 -8.17
C HIS A 210 4.13 11.86 -9.25
N THR A 211 4.35 12.57 -10.36
CA THR A 211 5.45 12.31 -11.29
C THR A 211 6.75 12.83 -10.69
N LEU A 212 7.85 12.11 -10.88
CA LEU A 212 9.20 12.52 -10.48
C LEU A 212 10.10 12.61 -11.72
N LEU A 213 10.88 13.68 -11.83
CA LEU A 213 11.77 13.95 -12.95
C LEU A 213 13.22 14.03 -12.45
N PHE A 214 14.12 13.41 -13.21
CA PHE A 214 15.55 13.37 -12.90
C PHE A 214 16.32 13.92 -14.11
N ASN A 215 17.04 15.00 -13.90
CA ASN A 215 17.83 15.70 -14.91
C ASN A 215 19.26 15.80 -14.39
N ASP A 216 20.13 14.90 -14.85
CA ASP A 216 21.53 14.83 -14.45
C ASP A 216 21.76 14.79 -12.93
N VAL A 217 20.90 14.05 -12.20
CA VAL A 217 21.05 13.91 -10.73
C VAL A 217 22.29 13.10 -10.42
N LYS A 218 23.22 13.69 -9.67
CA LYS A 218 24.43 13.00 -9.21
C LYS A 218 24.13 12.16 -7.96
N VAL A 219 24.13 10.84 -8.13
CA VAL A 219 23.83 9.88 -7.06
C VAL A 219 25.14 9.24 -6.59
N PRO A 220 25.54 9.44 -5.32
CA PRO A 220 26.74 8.82 -4.76
C PRO A 220 26.72 7.29 -4.91
N LYS A 221 27.90 6.68 -5.08
CA LYS A 221 28.03 5.21 -5.23
C LYS A 221 27.50 4.46 -4.02
N GLU A 222 27.70 4.98 -2.84
CA GLU A 222 27.23 4.43 -1.57
C GLU A 222 25.69 4.42 -1.44
N ASN A 223 24.98 5.15 -2.30
CA ASN A 223 23.52 5.14 -2.35
C ASN A 223 22.94 3.98 -3.18
N ARG A 224 23.76 3.15 -3.82
CA ARG A 224 23.28 1.89 -4.44
C ARG A 224 22.97 0.86 -3.36
N ILE A 225 21.75 0.31 -3.43
CA ILE A 225 21.31 -0.74 -2.51
C ILE A 225 21.79 -2.11 -3.02
N GLY A 226 22.58 -2.79 -2.19
CA GLY A 226 23.09 -4.14 -2.47
C GLY A 226 24.08 -4.22 -3.64
N ASP A 227 24.23 -5.43 -4.20
CA ASP A 227 25.17 -5.72 -5.28
C ASP A 227 24.73 -5.14 -6.63
N ASP A 228 25.68 -5.00 -7.56
CA ASP A 228 25.38 -4.53 -8.92
C ASP A 228 24.38 -5.46 -9.63
N GLY A 229 23.35 -4.86 -10.27
CA GLY A 229 22.36 -5.56 -11.08
C GLY A 229 21.26 -6.27 -10.29
N ILE A 230 21.14 -6.09 -8.98
CA ILE A 230 20.06 -6.72 -8.19
C ILE A 230 18.76 -5.92 -8.13
N GLY A 231 18.71 -4.71 -8.69
CA GLY A 231 17.59 -3.79 -8.50
C GLY A 231 16.24 -4.37 -8.95
N PHE A 232 16.19 -5.13 -10.04
CA PHE A 232 14.94 -5.80 -10.44
C PHE A 232 14.54 -6.91 -9.47
N LYS A 233 15.51 -7.73 -9.01
CA LYS A 233 15.26 -8.77 -7.99
C LYS A 233 14.82 -8.15 -6.67
N PHE A 234 15.46 -7.05 -6.26
CA PHE A 234 15.07 -6.25 -5.12
C PHE A 234 13.61 -5.80 -5.23
N ALA A 235 13.24 -5.17 -6.37
CA ALA A 235 11.87 -4.69 -6.59
C ALA A 235 10.84 -5.82 -6.53
N MET A 236 11.10 -6.97 -7.16
CA MET A 236 10.18 -8.10 -7.17
C MET A 236 9.98 -8.73 -5.78
N LYS A 237 11.06 -8.87 -5.00
CA LYS A 237 10.97 -9.37 -3.61
C LYS A 237 10.22 -8.41 -2.71
N THR A 238 10.49 -7.12 -2.82
CA THR A 238 9.81 -6.06 -2.08
C THR A 238 8.31 -6.04 -2.39
N LEU A 239 7.95 -6.08 -3.68
CA LEU A 239 6.54 -6.13 -4.11
C LEU A 239 5.81 -7.41 -3.70
N ALA A 240 6.51 -8.52 -3.51
CA ALA A 240 5.86 -9.74 -3.00
C ALA A 240 5.29 -9.51 -1.58
N GLY A 241 6.02 -8.81 -0.71
CA GLY A 241 5.52 -8.39 0.61
C GLY A 241 4.45 -7.30 0.51
N GLY A 242 4.62 -6.33 -0.39
CA GLY A 242 3.67 -5.24 -0.62
C GLY A 242 2.28 -5.73 -1.01
N ARG A 243 2.18 -6.80 -1.84
CA ARG A 243 0.90 -7.42 -2.22
C ARG A 243 0.05 -7.83 -1.02
N ILE A 244 0.67 -8.31 0.06
CA ILE A 244 -0.03 -8.69 1.30
C ILE A 244 -0.62 -7.44 1.96
N GLY A 245 0.14 -6.34 2.04
CA GLY A 245 -0.33 -5.05 2.54
C GLY A 245 -1.52 -4.50 1.75
N ILE A 246 -1.46 -4.55 0.41
CA ILE A 246 -2.57 -4.12 -0.44
C ILE A 246 -3.79 -5.04 -0.33
N ALA A 247 -3.60 -6.34 -0.13
CA ALA A 247 -4.69 -7.26 0.14
C ALA A 247 -5.41 -6.90 1.46
N ALA A 248 -4.66 -6.55 2.51
CA ALA A 248 -5.22 -6.07 3.78
C ALA A 248 -5.92 -4.71 3.62
N GLN A 249 -5.38 -3.80 2.82
CA GLN A 249 -6.04 -2.53 2.51
C GLN A 249 -7.38 -2.76 1.80
N ALA A 250 -7.42 -3.62 0.79
CA ALA A 250 -8.65 -3.97 0.09
C ALA A 250 -9.68 -4.60 1.03
N LEU A 251 -9.23 -5.52 1.91
CA LEU A 251 -10.06 -6.13 2.94
C LEU A 251 -10.64 -5.07 3.90
N GLY A 252 -9.83 -4.11 4.34
CA GLY A 252 -10.28 -3.01 5.19
C GLY A 252 -11.31 -2.12 4.51
N ILE A 253 -11.09 -1.73 3.24
CA ILE A 253 -12.07 -0.97 2.45
C ILE A 253 -13.42 -1.72 2.35
N ALA A 254 -13.38 -3.03 2.05
CA ALA A 254 -14.56 -3.87 2.01
C ALA A 254 -15.27 -3.91 3.38
N GLY A 255 -14.51 -4.14 4.46
CA GLY A 255 -15.03 -4.18 5.83
C GLY A 255 -15.70 -2.88 6.24
N GLY A 256 -15.07 -1.73 5.96
CA GLY A 256 -15.63 -0.42 6.25
C GLY A 256 -16.94 -0.14 5.49
N ALA A 257 -16.99 -0.48 4.21
CA ALA A 257 -18.20 -0.34 3.40
C ALA A 257 -19.34 -1.25 3.90
N TYR A 258 -19.00 -2.49 4.26
CA TYR A 258 -19.97 -3.44 4.85
C TYR A 258 -20.53 -2.94 6.17
N GLU A 259 -19.68 -2.48 7.10
CA GLU A 259 -20.10 -1.96 8.40
C GLU A 259 -21.07 -0.78 8.23
N LEU A 260 -20.78 0.15 7.32
CA LEU A 260 -21.66 1.27 7.00
C LEU A 260 -23.01 0.82 6.42
N ALA A 261 -22.99 -0.13 5.47
CA ALA A 261 -24.22 -0.67 4.87
C ALA A 261 -25.08 -1.41 5.89
N LEU A 262 -24.44 -2.20 6.77
CA LEU A 262 -25.12 -2.92 7.85
C LEU A 262 -25.83 -1.95 8.81
N GLU A 263 -25.12 -0.93 9.31
CA GLU A 263 -25.71 0.05 10.23
C GLU A 263 -26.82 0.89 9.55
N TYR A 264 -26.61 1.34 8.31
CA TYR A 264 -27.64 2.06 7.56
C TYR A 264 -28.88 1.21 7.37
N SER A 265 -28.73 -0.09 7.09
CA SER A 265 -29.87 -0.99 6.87
C SER A 265 -30.77 -1.17 8.10
N LYS A 266 -30.23 -1.00 9.31
CA LYS A 266 -30.95 -1.12 10.59
C LYS A 266 -31.79 0.11 10.91
N VAL A 267 -31.48 1.28 10.34
CA VAL A 267 -32.13 2.54 10.65
C VAL A 267 -32.99 3.06 9.50
N ARG A 268 -32.63 2.78 8.25
CA ARG A 268 -33.37 3.23 7.07
C ARG A 268 -34.65 2.43 6.91
N SER A 269 -35.78 3.11 6.80
CA SER A 269 -37.10 2.49 6.56
C SER A 269 -37.57 2.68 5.13
N ALA A 270 -38.19 1.64 4.55
CA ALA A 270 -38.91 1.64 3.28
C ALA A 270 -40.00 0.56 3.30
N PHE A 271 -41.11 0.80 2.63
CA PHE A 271 -42.25 -0.13 2.56
C PHE A 271 -42.74 -0.58 3.96
N GLY A 272 -42.79 0.36 4.92
CA GLY A 272 -43.37 0.18 6.25
C GLY A 272 -42.46 -0.53 7.29
N LYS A 273 -41.21 -0.84 6.98
CA LYS A 273 -40.28 -1.46 7.91
C LYS A 273 -38.83 -1.06 7.59
N VAL A 274 -37.88 -1.30 8.55
CA VAL A 274 -36.47 -1.07 8.29
C VAL A 274 -35.95 -1.99 7.17
N ILE A 275 -35.04 -1.49 6.34
CA ILE A 275 -34.64 -2.22 5.12
C ILE A 275 -33.92 -3.53 5.43
N SER A 276 -33.29 -3.68 6.59
CA SER A 276 -32.71 -4.96 7.07
C SER A 276 -33.74 -6.08 7.25
N GLN A 277 -35.04 -5.79 7.28
CA GLN A 277 -36.12 -6.78 7.33
C GLN A 277 -36.60 -7.25 5.95
N HIS A 278 -36.06 -6.70 4.87
CA HIS A 278 -36.32 -7.18 3.52
C HIS A 278 -35.31 -8.26 3.13
N GLN A 279 -35.78 -9.42 2.68
CA GLN A 279 -34.96 -10.58 2.36
C GLN A 279 -33.87 -10.27 1.32
N ALA A 280 -34.16 -9.44 0.32
CA ALA A 280 -33.19 -9.02 -0.68
C ALA A 280 -31.99 -8.26 -0.07
N ILE A 281 -32.21 -7.45 0.98
CA ILE A 281 -31.13 -6.76 1.70
C ILE A 281 -30.36 -7.75 2.60
N GLN A 282 -31.08 -8.66 3.26
CA GLN A 282 -30.46 -9.71 4.09
C GLN A 282 -29.50 -10.58 3.27
N PHE A 283 -29.89 -10.97 2.06
CA PHE A 283 -29.03 -11.78 1.18
C PHE A 283 -27.77 -10.99 0.74
N LYS A 284 -27.91 -9.73 0.35
CA LYS A 284 -26.76 -8.88 0.04
C LYS A 284 -25.77 -8.79 1.21
N LEU A 285 -26.27 -8.54 2.42
CA LEU A 285 -25.43 -8.45 3.62
C LEU A 285 -24.76 -9.79 3.96
N ALA A 286 -25.46 -10.92 3.76
CA ALA A 286 -24.89 -12.25 3.97
C ALA A 286 -23.79 -12.58 2.95
N ASP A 287 -23.99 -12.26 1.68
CA ASP A 287 -23.02 -12.45 0.62
C ASP A 287 -21.77 -11.59 0.89
N MET A 288 -21.93 -10.29 1.20
CA MET A 288 -20.85 -9.39 1.53
C MET A 288 -20.01 -9.91 2.73
N ALA A 289 -20.67 -10.36 3.80
CA ALA A 289 -20.00 -10.90 4.98
C ALA A 289 -19.18 -12.17 4.63
N THR A 290 -19.76 -13.07 3.83
CA THR A 290 -19.12 -14.32 3.41
C THR A 290 -17.88 -14.06 2.56
N GLU A 291 -17.98 -13.16 1.59
CA GLU A 291 -16.88 -12.81 0.70
C GLU A 291 -15.72 -12.11 1.45
N ILE A 292 -16.03 -11.24 2.41
CA ILE A 292 -15.03 -10.60 3.28
C ILE A 292 -14.28 -11.65 4.10
N GLU A 293 -14.97 -12.62 4.71
CA GLU A 293 -14.32 -13.67 5.49
C GLU A 293 -13.45 -14.58 4.62
N ALA A 294 -13.91 -14.94 3.43
CA ALA A 294 -13.10 -15.72 2.48
C ALA A 294 -11.83 -14.94 2.08
N ALA A 295 -11.94 -13.63 1.82
CA ALA A 295 -10.79 -12.78 1.54
C ALA A 295 -9.84 -12.70 2.73
N ARG A 296 -10.36 -12.54 3.96
CA ARG A 296 -9.58 -12.48 5.21
C ARG A 296 -8.73 -13.74 5.39
N LEU A 297 -9.30 -14.92 5.17
CA LEU A 297 -8.59 -16.19 5.27
C LEU A 297 -7.40 -16.27 4.30
N LEU A 298 -7.55 -15.79 3.07
CA LEU A 298 -6.45 -15.73 2.10
C LEU A 298 -5.38 -14.73 2.50
N VAL A 299 -5.77 -13.56 3.00
CA VAL A 299 -4.83 -12.52 3.47
C VAL A 299 -4.02 -13.01 4.66
N TYR A 300 -4.66 -13.61 5.65
CA TYR A 300 -3.99 -14.15 6.83
C TYR A 300 -3.11 -15.36 6.50
N LYS A 301 -3.53 -16.19 5.54
CA LYS A 301 -2.69 -17.28 5.02
C LYS A 301 -1.37 -16.75 4.44
N ALA A 302 -1.44 -15.70 3.63
CA ALA A 302 -0.24 -15.11 3.02
C ALA A 302 0.69 -14.48 4.07
N ALA A 303 0.14 -13.83 5.09
CA ALA A 303 0.91 -13.30 6.22
C ALA A 303 1.58 -14.41 7.03
N TRP A 304 0.82 -15.44 7.36
CA TRP A 304 1.33 -16.61 8.08
C TRP A 304 2.47 -17.31 7.31
N ASP A 305 2.33 -17.47 5.99
CA ASP A 305 3.39 -18.03 5.15
C ASP A 305 4.68 -17.20 5.29
N LYS A 306 4.56 -15.86 5.21
CA LYS A 306 5.71 -14.95 5.33
C LYS A 306 6.36 -15.03 6.71
N ASP A 307 5.58 -15.00 7.79
CA ASP A 307 6.11 -15.00 9.17
C ASP A 307 6.76 -16.33 9.54
N ASN A 308 6.37 -17.42 8.88
CA ASN A 308 6.96 -18.75 9.10
C ASN A 308 8.04 -19.13 8.07
N GLY A 309 8.50 -18.17 7.26
CA GLY A 309 9.59 -18.38 6.29
C GLY A 309 9.21 -19.26 5.10
N HIS A 310 7.91 -19.46 4.84
CA HIS A 310 7.42 -20.15 3.64
C HIS A 310 7.48 -19.24 2.42
N ASP A 311 7.41 -19.81 1.22
CA ASP A 311 7.21 -19.03 0.01
C ASP A 311 5.79 -18.45 -0.02
N TYR A 312 5.72 -17.14 0.11
CA TYR A 312 4.46 -16.38 0.13
C TYR A 312 4.15 -15.66 -1.20
N GLY A 313 4.96 -15.88 -2.24
CA GLY A 313 4.77 -15.21 -3.52
C GLY A 313 3.41 -15.51 -4.15
N THR A 314 3.04 -16.79 -4.16
CA THR A 314 1.76 -17.26 -4.72
C THR A 314 0.59 -16.93 -3.80
N SER A 315 0.70 -17.20 -2.50
CA SER A 315 -0.39 -16.90 -1.55
C SER A 315 -0.65 -15.40 -1.44
N GLY A 316 0.38 -14.55 -1.49
CA GLY A 316 0.25 -13.09 -1.56
C GLY A 316 -0.45 -12.61 -2.84
N ALA A 317 -0.14 -13.24 -3.98
CA ALA A 317 -0.82 -12.94 -5.25
C ALA A 317 -2.30 -13.35 -5.22
N MET A 318 -2.63 -14.52 -4.68
CA MET A 318 -4.01 -14.99 -4.51
C MET A 318 -4.79 -14.08 -3.55
N ALA A 319 -4.20 -13.71 -2.41
CA ALA A 319 -4.79 -12.80 -1.44
C ALA A 319 -5.13 -11.45 -2.07
N LYS A 320 -4.17 -10.83 -2.77
CA LYS A 320 -4.35 -9.53 -3.44
C LYS A 320 -5.40 -9.59 -4.53
N LEU A 321 -5.36 -10.61 -5.39
CA LEU A 321 -6.33 -10.80 -6.45
C LEU A 321 -7.76 -10.91 -5.91
N TYR A 322 -7.96 -11.75 -4.89
CA TYR A 322 -9.29 -12.01 -4.36
C TYR A 322 -9.80 -10.85 -3.50
N ALA A 323 -9.00 -10.33 -2.57
CA ALA A 323 -9.42 -9.23 -1.72
C ALA A 323 -9.77 -7.97 -2.52
N SER A 324 -9.02 -7.64 -3.58
CA SER A 324 -9.31 -6.49 -4.44
C SER A 324 -10.59 -6.67 -5.28
N LYS A 325 -10.91 -7.90 -5.69
CA LYS A 325 -12.19 -8.24 -6.31
C LYS A 325 -13.34 -8.02 -5.32
N VAL A 326 -13.23 -8.60 -4.13
CA VAL A 326 -14.23 -8.50 -3.06
C VAL A 326 -14.44 -7.04 -2.65
N ALA A 327 -13.36 -6.25 -2.54
CA ALA A 327 -13.48 -4.83 -2.20
C ALA A 327 -14.36 -4.05 -3.21
N MET A 328 -14.17 -4.31 -4.50
CA MET A 328 -15.02 -3.67 -5.52
C MET A 328 -16.49 -4.14 -5.43
N GLU A 329 -16.73 -5.44 -5.29
CA GLU A 329 -18.08 -6.00 -5.22
C GLU A 329 -18.83 -5.49 -3.98
N VAL A 330 -18.18 -5.56 -2.81
CA VAL A 330 -18.78 -5.12 -1.54
C VAL A 330 -19.04 -3.62 -1.51
N THR A 331 -18.11 -2.80 -2.00
CA THR A 331 -18.31 -1.33 -2.01
C THR A 331 -19.42 -0.89 -2.96
N VAL A 332 -19.56 -1.54 -4.12
CA VAL A 332 -20.68 -1.31 -5.06
C VAL A 332 -22.00 -1.68 -4.40
N GLU A 333 -22.07 -2.85 -3.74
CA GLU A 333 -23.28 -3.27 -3.03
C GLU A 333 -23.60 -2.38 -1.81
N ALA A 334 -22.59 -1.86 -1.11
CA ALA A 334 -22.80 -0.91 -0.03
C ALA A 334 -23.44 0.40 -0.52
N VAL A 335 -23.00 0.94 -1.66
CA VAL A 335 -23.65 2.08 -2.32
C VAL A 335 -25.10 1.71 -2.69
N GLN A 336 -25.32 0.52 -3.24
CA GLN A 336 -26.67 0.06 -3.61
C GLN A 336 -27.61 -0.07 -2.40
N VAL A 337 -27.12 -0.57 -1.26
CA VAL A 337 -27.88 -0.65 0.01
C VAL A 337 -28.29 0.74 0.50
N HIS A 338 -27.44 1.75 0.35
CA HIS A 338 -27.75 3.14 0.71
C HIS A 338 -28.72 3.82 -0.29
N GLY A 339 -28.88 3.28 -1.51
CA GLY A 339 -29.70 3.87 -2.54
C GLY A 339 -29.22 5.28 -2.92
N GLY A 340 -30.14 6.24 -3.07
CA GLY A 340 -29.80 7.63 -3.43
C GLY A 340 -28.79 8.28 -2.47
N TYR A 341 -28.85 7.95 -1.19
CA TYR A 341 -27.87 8.44 -0.20
C TYR A 341 -26.46 7.85 -0.40
N GLY A 342 -26.34 6.68 -0.99
CA GLY A 342 -25.02 6.12 -1.32
C GLY A 342 -24.32 6.80 -2.50
N PHE A 343 -25.06 7.65 -3.25
CA PHE A 343 -24.56 8.34 -4.44
C PHE A 343 -24.11 9.79 -4.16
N VAL A 344 -24.27 10.28 -2.93
CA VAL A 344 -23.89 11.63 -2.54
C VAL A 344 -22.69 11.62 -1.60
N LYS A 345 -21.82 12.63 -1.72
CA LYS A 345 -20.50 12.68 -1.09
C LYS A 345 -20.50 12.76 0.44
N GLU A 346 -21.64 13.15 1.04
CA GLU A 346 -21.81 13.21 2.50
C GLU A 346 -21.81 11.82 3.15
N TYR A 347 -21.98 10.75 2.35
CA TYR A 347 -21.90 9.36 2.80
C TYR A 347 -20.62 8.69 2.34
N HIS A 348 -19.91 8.05 3.26
CA HIS A 348 -18.58 7.49 3.03
C HIS A 348 -18.53 6.36 1.99
N VAL A 349 -19.64 5.68 1.71
CA VAL A 349 -19.65 4.47 0.86
C VAL A 349 -19.25 4.76 -0.58
N GLU A 350 -19.61 5.93 -1.14
CA GLU A 350 -19.19 6.29 -2.51
C GLU A 350 -17.67 6.49 -2.60
N ARG A 351 -17.05 7.08 -1.54
CA ARG A 351 -15.61 7.28 -1.46
C ARG A 351 -14.90 5.94 -1.38
N LEU A 352 -15.37 5.02 -0.51
CA LEU A 352 -14.80 3.68 -0.38
C LEU A 352 -14.88 2.89 -1.69
N MET A 353 -15.94 3.06 -2.49
CA MET A 353 -16.04 2.46 -3.83
C MET A 353 -14.98 3.02 -4.78
N ARG A 354 -14.73 4.33 -4.77
CA ARG A 354 -13.67 4.94 -5.58
C ARG A 354 -12.28 4.49 -5.12
N ASP A 355 -12.06 4.40 -3.80
CA ASP A 355 -10.81 3.95 -3.19
C ASP A 355 -10.52 2.48 -3.50
N ALA A 356 -11.54 1.61 -3.51
CA ALA A 356 -11.38 0.19 -3.78
C ALA A 356 -10.74 -0.09 -5.15
N LYS A 357 -11.03 0.74 -6.17
CA LYS A 357 -10.61 0.48 -7.55
C LYS A 357 -9.10 0.39 -7.71
N ILE A 358 -8.32 1.21 -6.99
CA ILE A 358 -6.87 1.21 -7.13
C ILE A 358 -6.23 -0.11 -6.67
N THR A 359 -6.88 -0.83 -5.73
CA THR A 359 -6.37 -2.10 -5.21
C THR A 359 -6.28 -3.21 -6.27
N GLN A 360 -7.03 -3.09 -7.38
CA GLN A 360 -6.94 -3.97 -8.55
C GLN A 360 -5.80 -3.59 -9.51
N ILE A 361 -5.19 -2.41 -9.35
CA ILE A 361 -4.27 -1.82 -10.33
C ILE A 361 -2.84 -1.79 -9.80
N TYR A 362 -2.57 -1.08 -8.71
CA TYR A 362 -1.20 -0.87 -8.23
C TYR A 362 -0.58 -2.11 -7.57
N GLU A 363 0.74 -2.09 -7.39
CA GLU A 363 1.55 -3.22 -6.91
C GLU A 363 1.33 -4.53 -7.69
N GLY A 364 1.10 -4.37 -8.99
CA GLY A 364 0.77 -5.43 -9.94
C GLY A 364 -0.74 -5.58 -10.12
N THR A 365 -1.22 -5.36 -11.35
CA THR A 365 -2.64 -5.48 -11.70
C THR A 365 -3.20 -6.86 -11.41
N SER A 366 -4.53 -7.00 -11.42
CA SER A 366 -5.19 -8.32 -11.29
C SER A 366 -4.66 -9.32 -12.33
N GLU A 367 -4.33 -8.86 -13.54
CA GLU A 367 -3.74 -9.69 -14.61
C GLU A 367 -2.32 -10.14 -14.24
N VAL A 368 -1.51 -9.25 -13.67
CA VAL A 368 -0.17 -9.61 -13.17
C VAL A 368 -0.25 -10.64 -12.04
N GLN A 369 -1.22 -10.51 -11.12
CA GLN A 369 -1.43 -11.53 -10.08
C GLN A 369 -1.77 -12.89 -10.71
N LYS A 370 -2.66 -12.92 -11.71
CA LYS A 370 -2.99 -14.15 -12.43
C LYS A 370 -1.78 -14.78 -13.13
N ILE A 371 -0.89 -13.97 -13.71
CA ILE A 371 0.37 -14.45 -14.29
C ILE A 371 1.27 -15.09 -13.23
N VAL A 372 1.42 -14.45 -12.07
CA VAL A 372 2.21 -15.00 -10.95
C VAL A 372 1.65 -16.34 -10.47
N ILE A 373 0.34 -16.41 -10.26
CA ILE A 373 -0.35 -17.64 -9.84
C ILE A 373 -0.20 -18.73 -10.91
N ALA A 374 -0.46 -18.40 -12.18
CA ALA A 374 -0.39 -19.37 -13.28
C ALA A 374 1.03 -19.96 -13.41
N ARG A 375 2.07 -19.15 -13.30
CA ARG A 375 3.46 -19.64 -13.30
C ARG A 375 3.75 -20.60 -12.15
N SER A 376 3.18 -20.36 -10.99
CA SER A 376 3.37 -21.22 -9.82
C SER A 376 2.63 -22.55 -9.94
N VAL A 377 1.42 -22.58 -10.53
CA VAL A 377 0.60 -23.82 -10.61
C VAL A 377 0.92 -24.65 -11.85
N LEU A 378 1.55 -24.06 -12.87
CA LEU A 378 1.96 -24.76 -14.09
C LEU A 378 3.42 -25.28 -14.05
N GLY A 379 4.23 -24.83 -13.08
CA GLY A 379 5.65 -25.18 -12.96
C GLY A 379 6.51 -24.19 -13.70
#